data_f285af2b635bf45e71e4662308620d58
#
_entry.id   f285af2b635bf45e71e4662308620d58
#
_cell.length_a   1.000
_cell.length_b   1.000
_cell.length_c   1.000
_cell.angle_alpha   90.00
_cell.angle_beta   90.00
_cell.angle_gamma   90.00
#
_symmetry.space_group_name_H-M   'P 1'
#
loop_
_entity.id
_entity.type
_entity.pdbx_description
1 polymer ?
#
loop_
_entity_poly.entity_id
_entity_poly.type
_entity_poly.pdbx_seq_one_letter_code
_entity_poly.pdbx_strand_id
1 'polypeptide(L)'
;MDTMNVKHFEYFGPLAADEFNIQNKDQFQEDWNRVNLFSSTRGINRFKALVICLNNAKEAGEDIINIDALAEWTETTSSLSNGSLEDTLKDQDDESLKRALSWSQRVNKGIEEELAGNDKPFPGAKDGLAAISQKADLAIVSSANSEALNSEWTRHGLMDYVDVVYGQEAGSKKDAIANLLEHGYDKHKILMVGDAPGDLKAATDNGVLFYPIVFGQEEESWAGLESTGLDKFLNDDYAGQYQESKIKEFEDNLAKHDK
;
A
#
# COMPACT_ATOMS: atom_id res chain seq x y z
N MET A 1 3.97 -9.60 -0.54
CA MET A 1 3.67 -10.36 0.70
C MET A 1 2.17 -10.38 0.93
N ASP A 2 1.63 -11.55 1.27
CA ASP A 2 0.21 -11.75 1.61
C ASP A 2 -0.02 -11.41 3.10
N THR A 3 0.15 -10.14 3.45
CA THR A 3 -0.03 -9.66 4.84
C THR A 3 -1.05 -8.55 4.95
N MET A 4 -1.43 -7.95 3.81
CA MET A 4 -2.32 -6.79 3.81
C MET A 4 -3.69 -7.14 4.38
N ASN A 5 -4.29 -8.25 3.91
CA ASN A 5 -5.58 -8.71 4.40
C ASN A 5 -5.57 -8.94 5.91
N VAL A 6 -4.61 -9.71 6.43
CA VAL A 6 -4.52 -10.02 7.87
C VAL A 6 -4.38 -8.73 8.68
N LYS A 7 -3.50 -7.81 8.26
CA LYS A 7 -3.32 -6.52 8.94
C LYS A 7 -4.64 -5.73 9.04
N HIS A 8 -5.42 -5.69 7.96
CA HIS A 8 -6.67 -4.93 7.93
C HIS A 8 -7.84 -5.65 8.62
N PHE A 9 -7.92 -6.99 8.49
CA PHE A 9 -8.98 -7.76 9.13
C PHE A 9 -8.82 -7.89 10.64
N GLU A 10 -7.57 -8.01 11.12
CA GLU A 10 -7.31 -8.38 12.51
C GLU A 10 -6.88 -7.18 13.38
N TYR A 11 -6.27 -6.16 12.78
CA TYR A 11 -5.72 -5.03 13.54
C TYR A 11 -6.34 -3.69 13.16
N PHE A 12 -6.21 -3.24 11.91
CA PHE A 12 -6.60 -1.87 11.56
C PHE A 12 -8.08 -1.59 11.79
N GLY A 13 -8.96 -2.36 11.19
CA GLY A 13 -10.41 -2.17 11.30
C GLY A 13 -10.93 -2.40 12.71
N PRO A 14 -10.67 -3.56 13.34
CA PRO A 14 -11.18 -3.86 14.68
C PRO A 14 -10.69 -2.87 15.74
N LEU A 15 -9.42 -2.48 15.71
CA LEU A 15 -8.88 -1.52 16.67
C LEU A 15 -9.41 -0.09 16.42
N ALA A 16 -9.72 0.29 15.17
CA ALA A 16 -10.37 1.57 14.88
C ALA A 16 -11.82 1.58 15.41
N ALA A 17 -12.55 0.49 15.19
CA ALA A 17 -13.91 0.36 15.72
C ALA A 17 -13.94 0.44 17.25
N ASP A 18 -12.97 -0.19 17.93
CA ASP A 18 -12.85 -0.11 19.39
C ASP A 18 -12.50 1.31 19.87
N GLU A 19 -11.51 1.94 19.28
CA GLU A 19 -11.00 3.25 19.69
C GLU A 19 -12.04 4.37 19.50
N PHE A 20 -12.85 4.26 18.45
CA PHE A 20 -13.91 5.24 18.15
C PHE A 20 -15.29 4.82 18.63
N ASN A 21 -15.40 3.73 19.42
CA ASN A 21 -16.63 3.23 20.03
C ASN A 21 -17.75 2.90 19.03
N ILE A 22 -17.39 2.36 17.85
CA ILE A 22 -18.34 1.94 16.83
C ILE A 22 -19.24 0.83 17.37
N GLN A 23 -20.56 0.96 17.22
CA GLN A 23 -21.53 -0.02 17.69
C GLN A 23 -21.72 -1.14 16.67
N ASN A 24 -21.88 -0.79 15.39
CA ASN A 24 -22.01 -1.78 14.30
C ASN A 24 -20.63 -2.13 13.72
N LYS A 25 -19.85 -2.92 14.48
CA LYS A 25 -18.48 -3.30 14.12
C LYS A 25 -18.41 -4.08 12.82
N ASP A 26 -19.38 -4.94 12.52
CA ASP A 26 -19.38 -5.74 11.30
C ASP A 26 -19.50 -4.85 10.05
N GLN A 27 -20.43 -3.91 10.05
CA GLN A 27 -20.59 -2.95 8.95
C GLN A 27 -19.36 -2.04 8.80
N PHE A 28 -18.79 -1.58 9.91
CA PHE A 28 -17.57 -0.79 9.89
C PHE A 28 -16.39 -1.58 9.31
N GLN A 29 -16.25 -2.86 9.67
CA GLN A 29 -15.19 -3.72 9.14
C GLN A 29 -15.36 -3.99 7.64
N GLU A 30 -16.59 -4.19 7.16
CA GLU A 30 -16.88 -4.32 5.74
C GLU A 30 -16.46 -3.06 4.96
N ASP A 31 -16.86 -1.88 5.46
CA ASP A 31 -16.48 -0.61 4.85
C ASP A 31 -14.98 -0.35 4.93
N TRP A 32 -14.36 -0.65 6.08
CA TRP A 32 -12.91 -0.58 6.24
C TRP A 32 -12.16 -1.41 5.19
N ASN A 33 -12.60 -2.65 4.99
CA ASN A 33 -11.99 -3.56 4.01
C ASN A 33 -12.21 -3.05 2.57
N ARG A 34 -13.40 -2.57 2.27
CA ARG A 34 -13.70 -1.97 0.97
C ARG A 34 -12.77 -0.80 0.67
N VAL A 35 -12.66 0.15 1.58
CA VAL A 35 -11.82 1.36 1.43
C VAL A 35 -10.34 1.02 1.29
N ASN A 36 -9.83 0.07 2.06
CA ASN A 36 -8.39 -0.17 2.15
C ASN A 36 -7.87 -1.26 1.21
N LEU A 37 -8.72 -2.25 0.86
CA LEU A 37 -8.28 -3.46 0.19
C LEU A 37 -8.87 -3.63 -1.22
N PHE A 38 -10.14 -3.23 -1.42
CA PHE A 38 -10.89 -3.73 -2.57
C PHE A 38 -11.25 -2.65 -3.60
N SER A 39 -11.38 -1.40 -3.19
CA SER A 39 -11.82 -0.28 -4.05
C SER A 39 -10.66 0.52 -4.65
N SER A 40 -11.00 1.55 -5.42
CA SER A 40 -10.03 2.51 -5.98
C SER A 40 -9.24 3.30 -4.93
N THR A 41 -9.59 3.19 -3.65
CA THR A 41 -8.81 3.74 -2.53
C THR A 41 -7.82 2.73 -1.92
N ARG A 42 -7.67 1.52 -2.50
CA ARG A 42 -6.72 0.51 -2.06
C ARG A 42 -5.32 1.09 -1.81
N GLY A 43 -4.75 0.78 -0.66
CA GLY A 43 -3.40 1.23 -0.27
C GLY A 43 -3.30 2.71 0.10
N ILE A 44 -4.42 3.39 0.32
CA ILE A 44 -4.45 4.75 0.87
C ILE A 44 -3.77 4.79 2.26
N ASN A 45 -3.21 5.94 2.64
CA ASN A 45 -2.63 6.09 3.97
C ASN A 45 -3.66 5.81 5.07
N ARG A 46 -3.24 5.09 6.14
CA ARG A 46 -4.12 4.64 7.23
C ARG A 46 -4.95 5.75 7.89
N PHE A 47 -4.39 6.94 8.04
CA PHE A 47 -5.11 8.07 8.66
C PHE A 47 -6.17 8.65 7.72
N LYS A 48 -5.90 8.71 6.42
CA LYS A 48 -6.91 9.10 5.43
C LYS A 48 -8.02 8.06 5.34
N ALA A 49 -7.68 6.78 5.35
CA ALA A 49 -8.66 5.70 5.42
C ALA A 49 -9.53 5.80 6.68
N LEU A 50 -8.92 6.07 7.84
CA LEU A 50 -9.64 6.26 9.10
C LEU A 50 -10.68 7.38 8.98
N VAL A 51 -10.31 8.54 8.44
CA VAL A 51 -11.24 9.67 8.23
C VAL A 51 -12.41 9.27 7.32
N ILE A 52 -12.12 8.57 6.20
CA ILE A 52 -13.18 8.10 5.28
C ILE A 52 -14.15 7.16 5.99
N CYS A 53 -13.64 6.13 6.67
CA CYS A 53 -14.47 5.13 7.33
C CYS A 53 -15.27 5.71 8.51
N LEU A 54 -14.71 6.66 9.26
CA LEU A 54 -15.44 7.35 10.33
C LEU A 54 -16.56 8.25 9.79
N ASN A 55 -16.33 8.94 8.67
CA ASN A 55 -17.38 9.70 8.01
C ASN A 55 -18.49 8.79 7.48
N ASN A 56 -18.15 7.68 6.84
CA ASN A 56 -19.14 6.69 6.37
C ASN A 56 -19.95 6.11 7.54
N ALA A 57 -19.30 5.78 8.66
CA ALA A 57 -19.97 5.32 9.87
C ALA A 57 -20.94 6.38 10.43
N LYS A 58 -20.53 7.64 10.44
CA LYS A 58 -21.39 8.76 10.86
C LYS A 58 -22.60 8.91 9.94
N GLU A 59 -22.42 8.80 8.63
CA GLU A 59 -23.51 8.82 7.65
C GLU A 59 -24.45 7.62 7.82
N ALA A 60 -23.93 6.47 8.25
CA ALA A 60 -24.72 5.28 8.60
C ALA A 60 -25.44 5.38 9.95
N GLY A 61 -25.24 6.46 10.71
CA GLY A 61 -25.95 6.75 11.97
C GLY A 61 -25.17 6.42 13.24
N GLU A 62 -23.87 6.11 13.16
CA GLU A 62 -23.02 5.96 14.33
C GLU A 62 -22.77 7.31 15.03
N ASP A 63 -22.70 7.28 16.35
CA ASP A 63 -22.40 8.46 17.17
C ASP A 63 -20.88 8.69 17.23
N ILE A 64 -20.35 9.32 16.18
CA ILE A 64 -18.92 9.61 16.06
C ILE A 64 -18.60 10.97 16.67
N ILE A 65 -17.55 11.03 17.49
CA ILE A 65 -17.00 12.30 17.98
C ILE A 65 -16.68 13.25 16.81
N ASN A 66 -16.52 14.53 17.10
CA ASN A 66 -16.04 15.46 16.07
C ASN A 66 -14.63 15.06 15.63
N ILE A 67 -14.45 14.83 14.32
CA ILE A 67 -13.17 14.45 13.69
C ILE A 67 -12.63 15.53 12.74
N ASP A 68 -13.14 16.78 12.81
CA ASP A 68 -12.72 17.84 11.90
C ASP A 68 -11.22 18.13 12.00
N ALA A 69 -10.66 18.11 13.24
CA ALA A 69 -9.23 18.32 13.46
C ALA A 69 -8.39 17.18 12.83
N LEU A 70 -8.83 15.94 12.94
CA LEU A 70 -8.17 14.79 12.30
C LEU A 70 -8.25 14.89 10.77
N ALA A 71 -9.41 15.24 10.23
CA ALA A 71 -9.59 15.43 8.80
C ALA A 71 -8.69 16.55 8.25
N GLU A 72 -8.68 17.72 8.91
CA GLU A 72 -7.80 18.84 8.54
C GLU A 72 -6.32 18.45 8.59
N TRP A 73 -5.90 17.77 9.66
CA TRP A 73 -4.52 17.31 9.81
C TRP A 73 -4.12 16.38 8.64
N THR A 74 -4.99 15.46 8.21
CA THR A 74 -4.66 14.55 7.10
C THR A 74 -4.48 15.25 5.76
N GLU A 75 -5.02 16.45 5.59
CA GLU A 75 -4.90 17.24 4.35
C GLU A 75 -3.77 18.28 4.41
N THR A 76 -3.38 18.73 5.60
CA THR A 76 -2.44 19.84 5.76
C THR A 76 -1.03 19.42 6.17
N THR A 77 -0.90 18.23 6.81
CA THR A 77 0.42 17.75 7.26
C THR A 77 1.35 17.41 6.10
N SER A 78 2.63 17.68 6.27
CA SER A 78 3.66 17.27 5.32
C SER A 78 3.98 15.76 5.38
N SER A 79 3.62 15.10 6.49
CA SER A 79 3.89 13.68 6.72
C SER A 79 2.75 13.02 7.50
N LEU A 80 2.14 11.99 6.93
CA LEU A 80 1.09 11.20 7.58
C LEU A 80 1.73 10.07 8.40
N SER A 81 2.32 10.42 9.55
CA SER A 81 3.04 9.52 10.45
C SER A 81 2.67 9.76 11.93
N ASN A 82 2.93 8.77 12.79
CA ASN A 82 2.74 8.93 14.23
C ASN A 82 3.56 10.10 14.79
N GLY A 83 4.81 10.27 14.36
CA GLY A 83 5.66 11.37 14.81
C GLY A 83 5.09 12.75 14.45
N SER A 84 4.59 12.92 13.23
CA SER A 84 3.92 14.19 12.84
C SER A 84 2.64 14.43 13.65
N LEU A 85 1.89 13.38 13.98
CA LEU A 85 0.69 13.49 14.80
C LEU A 85 1.03 13.82 16.27
N GLU A 86 2.10 13.22 16.80
CA GLU A 86 2.64 13.56 18.13
C GLU A 86 3.11 15.02 18.21
N ASP A 87 3.75 15.52 17.16
CA ASP A 87 4.17 16.92 17.08
C ASP A 87 2.97 17.88 17.05
N THR A 88 1.94 17.56 16.27
CA THR A 88 0.69 18.33 16.22
C THR A 88 0.00 18.39 17.57
N LEU A 89 -0.02 17.28 18.31
CA LEU A 89 -0.63 17.20 19.64
C LEU A 89 0.07 18.03 20.72
N LYS A 90 1.30 18.49 20.49
CA LYS A 90 1.98 19.41 21.42
C LYS A 90 1.33 20.79 21.44
N ASP A 91 0.75 21.19 20.30
CA ASP A 91 0.16 22.53 20.12
C ASP A 91 -1.38 22.48 20.06
N GLN A 92 -1.97 21.32 19.77
CA GLN A 92 -3.41 21.14 19.58
C GLN A 92 -3.93 19.96 20.41
N ASP A 93 -4.59 20.28 21.54
CA ASP A 93 -5.21 19.28 22.42
C ASP A 93 -6.60 18.87 21.89
N ASP A 94 -6.65 17.90 20.98
CA ASP A 94 -7.87 17.41 20.33
C ASP A 94 -8.08 15.90 20.53
N GLU A 95 -9.30 15.51 20.84
CA GLU A 95 -9.65 14.13 21.17
C GLU A 95 -9.54 13.20 19.95
N SER A 96 -9.90 13.67 18.75
CA SER A 96 -9.82 12.85 17.54
C SER A 96 -8.38 12.55 17.13
N LEU A 97 -7.49 13.52 17.29
CA LEU A 97 -6.05 13.36 17.06
C LEU A 97 -5.44 12.37 18.07
N LYS A 98 -5.81 12.47 19.36
CA LYS A 98 -5.35 11.54 20.41
C LYS A 98 -5.78 10.11 20.12
N ARG A 99 -7.04 9.90 19.76
CA ARG A 99 -7.56 8.57 19.41
C ARG A 99 -6.90 8.00 18.16
N ALA A 100 -6.70 8.81 17.13
CA ALA A 100 -6.00 8.39 15.93
C ALA A 100 -4.57 7.95 16.21
N LEU A 101 -3.84 8.65 17.09
CA LEU A 101 -2.50 8.28 17.54
C LEU A 101 -2.51 6.98 18.35
N SER A 102 -3.38 6.88 19.37
CA SER A 102 -3.57 5.69 20.19
C SER A 102 -3.87 4.46 19.33
N TRP A 103 -4.84 4.58 18.41
CA TRP A 103 -5.17 3.54 17.46
C TRP A 103 -3.96 3.11 16.63
N SER A 104 -3.26 4.05 16.02
CA SER A 104 -2.12 3.73 15.15
C SER A 104 -0.96 3.06 15.90
N GLN A 105 -0.71 3.46 17.15
CA GLN A 105 0.29 2.83 18.02
C GLN A 105 -0.13 1.40 18.40
N ARG A 106 -1.40 1.18 18.76
CA ARG A 106 -1.95 -0.15 19.06
C ARG A 106 -1.87 -1.09 17.85
N VAL A 107 -2.18 -0.58 16.66
CA VAL A 107 -2.04 -1.34 15.40
C VAL A 107 -0.59 -1.76 15.18
N ASN A 108 0.36 -0.83 15.28
CA ASN A 108 1.77 -1.15 15.11
C ASN A 108 2.24 -2.21 16.09
N LYS A 109 1.86 -2.08 17.36
CA LYS A 109 2.21 -3.06 18.40
C LYS A 109 1.63 -4.45 18.11
N GLY A 110 0.35 -4.54 17.76
CA GLY A 110 -0.29 -5.83 17.43
C GLY A 110 0.37 -6.52 16.24
N ILE A 111 0.68 -5.77 15.18
CA ILE A 111 1.37 -6.30 14.01
C ILE A 111 2.77 -6.81 14.36
N GLU A 112 3.53 -6.07 15.17
CA GLU A 112 4.88 -6.45 15.57
C GLU A 112 4.90 -7.71 16.45
N GLU A 113 3.98 -7.81 17.42
CA GLU A 113 3.95 -8.88 18.40
C GLU A 113 3.35 -10.19 17.86
N GLU A 114 2.35 -10.12 16.97
CA GLU A 114 1.52 -11.29 16.61
C GLU A 114 1.67 -11.72 15.14
N LEU A 115 2.01 -10.80 14.22
CA LEU A 115 2.11 -11.13 12.80
C LEU A 115 3.51 -11.62 12.41
N ALA A 116 4.53 -11.37 13.22
CA ALA A 116 5.90 -11.75 12.93
C ALA A 116 6.02 -13.28 12.73
N GLY A 117 6.29 -13.70 11.48
CA GLY A 117 6.46 -15.11 11.10
C GLY A 117 5.20 -15.79 10.53
N ASN A 118 4.04 -15.12 10.51
CA ASN A 118 2.82 -15.62 9.87
C ASN A 118 2.60 -15.05 8.47
N ASP A 119 3.51 -14.20 8.03
CA ASP A 119 3.55 -13.64 6.68
C ASP A 119 4.04 -14.69 5.66
N LYS A 120 3.58 -14.58 4.41
CA LYS A 120 4.04 -15.40 3.28
C LYS A 120 4.01 -14.59 1.99
N PRO A 121 4.87 -14.91 1.00
CA PRO A 121 4.74 -14.33 -0.34
C PRO A 121 3.49 -14.86 -1.02
N PHE A 122 2.92 -14.08 -1.94
CA PHE A 122 1.89 -14.60 -2.82
C PHE A 122 2.45 -15.73 -3.72
N PRO A 123 1.60 -16.70 -4.11
CA PRO A 123 1.99 -17.72 -5.11
C PRO A 123 2.56 -17.04 -6.36
N GLY A 124 3.60 -17.62 -6.94
CA GLY A 124 4.29 -17.08 -8.11
C GLY A 124 5.26 -15.91 -7.85
N ALA A 125 5.15 -15.20 -6.72
CA ALA A 125 6.00 -14.04 -6.46
C ALA A 125 7.50 -14.39 -6.40
N LYS A 126 7.86 -15.48 -5.72
CA LYS A 126 9.26 -15.89 -5.61
C LYS A 126 9.84 -16.34 -6.95
N ASP A 127 9.09 -17.12 -7.71
CA ASP A 127 9.53 -17.61 -9.01
C ASP A 127 9.64 -16.46 -10.01
N GLY A 128 8.69 -15.51 -9.98
CA GLY A 128 8.74 -14.28 -10.77
C GLY A 128 9.96 -13.42 -10.45
N LEU A 129 10.26 -13.18 -9.17
CA LEU A 129 11.47 -12.44 -8.77
C LEU A 129 12.75 -13.14 -9.21
N ALA A 130 12.83 -14.47 -9.06
CA ALA A 130 13.96 -15.27 -9.51
C ALA A 130 14.17 -15.19 -11.04
N ALA A 131 13.09 -15.22 -11.81
CA ALA A 131 13.15 -15.08 -13.27
C ALA A 131 13.57 -13.68 -13.71
N ILE A 132 13.07 -12.63 -13.05
CA ILE A 132 13.37 -11.22 -13.36
C ILE A 132 14.82 -10.91 -13.02
N SER A 133 15.33 -11.33 -11.83
CA SER A 133 16.69 -11.04 -11.38
C SER A 133 17.80 -11.55 -12.31
N GLN A 134 17.48 -12.48 -13.21
CA GLN A 134 18.41 -12.96 -14.24
C GLN A 134 18.52 -12.00 -15.45
N LYS A 135 17.62 -11.02 -15.56
CA LYS A 135 17.44 -10.20 -16.76
C LYS A 135 17.39 -8.70 -16.49
N ALA A 136 17.10 -8.30 -15.23
CA ALA A 136 16.94 -6.91 -14.84
C ALA A 136 17.34 -6.72 -13.37
N ASP A 137 17.74 -5.51 -13.00
CA ASP A 137 17.96 -5.09 -11.62
C ASP A 137 16.61 -4.97 -10.89
N LEU A 138 16.57 -5.38 -9.62
CA LEU A 138 15.38 -5.38 -8.80
C LEU A 138 15.47 -4.38 -7.64
N ALA A 139 14.54 -3.42 -7.61
CA ALA A 139 14.40 -2.47 -6.51
C ALA A 139 13.11 -2.74 -5.73
N ILE A 140 13.18 -2.82 -4.40
CA ILE A 140 11.99 -2.70 -3.55
C ILE A 140 11.67 -1.22 -3.36
N VAL A 141 10.42 -0.84 -3.61
CA VAL A 141 9.89 0.51 -3.36
C VAL A 141 8.65 0.39 -2.50
N SER A 142 8.75 0.69 -1.21
CA SER A 142 7.69 0.40 -0.24
C SER A 142 7.49 1.53 0.76
N SER A 143 6.24 1.67 1.23
CA SER A 143 5.90 2.57 2.34
C SER A 143 6.13 1.94 3.74
N ALA A 144 6.59 0.69 3.80
CA ALA A 144 7.02 0.04 5.04
C ALA A 144 8.45 0.47 5.40
N ASN A 145 8.79 0.42 6.69
CA ASN A 145 10.17 0.71 7.12
C ASN A 145 11.13 -0.37 6.60
N SER A 146 12.39 0.03 6.38
CA SER A 146 13.41 -0.84 5.77
C SER A 146 13.75 -2.05 6.64
N GLU A 147 13.67 -1.96 7.96
CA GLU A 147 13.95 -3.07 8.88
C GLU A 147 12.91 -4.19 8.74
N ALA A 148 11.62 -3.83 8.73
CA ALA A 148 10.54 -4.78 8.51
C ALA A 148 10.65 -5.46 7.13
N LEU A 149 10.92 -4.68 6.08
CA LEU A 149 11.13 -5.21 4.72
C LEU A 149 12.28 -6.22 4.68
N ASN A 150 13.44 -5.85 5.23
CA ASN A 150 14.60 -6.74 5.28
C ASN A 150 14.30 -8.03 6.05
N SER A 151 13.63 -7.93 7.20
CA SER A 151 13.26 -9.08 8.01
C SER A 151 12.31 -10.02 7.27
N GLU A 152 11.20 -9.48 6.74
CA GLU A 152 10.18 -10.26 6.03
C GLU A 152 10.77 -10.94 4.77
N TRP A 153 11.46 -10.18 3.92
CA TRP A 153 11.96 -10.68 2.65
C TRP A 153 13.11 -11.67 2.82
N THR A 154 13.99 -11.46 3.80
CA THR A 154 15.07 -12.40 4.13
C THR A 154 14.51 -13.72 4.64
N ARG A 155 13.49 -13.70 5.51
CA ARG A 155 12.83 -14.89 6.05
C ARG A 155 12.30 -15.82 4.96
N HIS A 156 11.82 -15.25 3.86
CA HIS A 156 11.27 -16.00 2.72
C HIS A 156 12.28 -16.23 1.59
N GLY A 157 13.53 -15.81 1.74
CA GLY A 157 14.57 -15.92 0.71
C GLY A 157 14.21 -15.13 -0.57
N LEU A 158 13.58 -13.97 -0.41
CA LEU A 158 13.26 -13.04 -1.50
C LEU A 158 14.32 -11.96 -1.64
N MET A 159 15.00 -11.62 -0.53
CA MET A 159 16.03 -10.58 -0.51
C MET A 159 17.23 -10.92 -1.40
N ASP A 160 17.48 -12.20 -1.65
CA ASP A 160 18.56 -12.68 -2.51
C ASP A 160 18.42 -12.23 -3.97
N TYR A 161 17.23 -11.79 -4.38
CA TYR A 161 16.95 -11.31 -5.74
C TYR A 161 16.99 -9.78 -5.86
N VAL A 162 17.20 -9.04 -4.76
CA VAL A 162 17.00 -7.59 -4.67
C VAL A 162 18.35 -6.87 -4.67
N ASP A 163 18.51 -5.88 -5.54
CA ASP A 163 19.71 -5.05 -5.66
C ASP A 163 19.67 -3.83 -4.73
N VAL A 164 18.46 -3.23 -4.54
CA VAL A 164 18.30 -2.05 -3.70
C VAL A 164 16.94 -1.99 -3.01
N VAL A 165 16.90 -1.41 -1.81
CA VAL A 165 15.68 -1.24 -1.01
C VAL A 165 15.43 0.24 -0.74
N TYR A 166 14.27 0.72 -1.17
CA TYR A 166 13.71 2.02 -0.82
C TYR A 166 12.50 1.80 0.10
N GLY A 167 12.73 1.86 1.40
CA GLY A 167 11.69 1.84 2.43
C GLY A 167 11.11 3.23 2.71
N GLN A 168 10.30 3.32 3.75
CA GLN A 168 9.66 4.56 4.18
C GLN A 168 10.65 5.73 4.39
N GLU A 169 11.87 5.43 4.83
CA GLU A 169 12.92 6.41 5.13
C GLU A 169 13.48 7.07 3.88
N ALA A 170 13.30 6.44 2.72
CA ALA A 170 13.73 6.97 1.41
C ALA A 170 12.74 7.97 0.78
N GLY A 171 11.64 8.28 1.48
CA GLY A 171 10.59 9.15 0.98
C GLY A 171 9.41 8.41 0.33
N SER A 172 8.72 9.08 -0.57
CA SER A 172 7.59 8.48 -1.28
C SER A 172 8.05 7.51 -2.38
N LYS A 173 7.14 6.62 -2.85
CA LYS A 173 7.40 5.77 -4.02
C LYS A 173 7.78 6.58 -5.26
N LYS A 174 7.21 7.76 -5.42
CA LYS A 174 7.57 8.70 -6.48
C LYS A 174 9.02 9.15 -6.37
N ASP A 175 9.49 9.52 -5.16
CA ASP A 175 10.86 9.97 -4.93
C ASP A 175 11.86 8.83 -5.15
N ALA A 176 11.53 7.61 -4.74
CA ALA A 176 12.35 6.43 -5.00
C ALA A 176 12.54 6.16 -6.50
N ILE A 177 11.46 6.26 -7.30
CA ILE A 177 11.56 6.12 -8.76
C ILE A 177 12.37 7.27 -9.38
N ALA A 178 12.17 8.51 -8.91
CA ALA A 178 12.94 9.66 -9.37
C ALA A 178 14.45 9.47 -9.10
N ASN A 179 14.80 8.92 -7.94
CA ASN A 179 16.18 8.60 -7.59
C ASN A 179 16.79 7.56 -8.56
N LEU A 180 16.05 6.53 -8.96
CA LEU A 180 16.52 5.57 -9.96
C LEU A 180 16.80 6.25 -11.32
N LEU A 181 15.95 7.19 -11.73
CA LEU A 181 16.18 7.99 -12.95
C LEU A 181 17.45 8.84 -12.84
N GLU A 182 17.74 9.42 -11.68
CA GLU A 182 18.99 10.17 -11.42
C GLU A 182 20.25 9.27 -11.49
N HIS A 183 20.12 7.97 -11.20
CA HIS A 183 21.18 6.99 -11.37
C HIS A 183 21.41 6.55 -12.81
N GLY A 184 20.67 7.12 -13.76
CA GLY A 184 20.90 6.95 -15.20
C GLY A 184 20.06 5.87 -15.87
N TYR A 185 19.09 5.28 -15.19
CA TYR A 185 18.11 4.41 -15.83
C TYR A 185 17.21 5.22 -16.76
N ASP A 186 16.97 4.72 -17.97
CA ASP A 186 15.99 5.29 -18.89
C ASP A 186 14.58 5.00 -18.39
N LYS A 187 13.69 5.99 -18.43
CA LYS A 187 12.30 5.85 -17.99
C LYS A 187 11.52 4.73 -18.69
N HIS A 188 11.88 4.41 -19.93
CA HIS A 188 11.29 3.30 -20.69
C HIS A 188 11.89 1.93 -20.30
N LYS A 189 12.93 1.92 -19.48
CA LYS A 189 13.60 0.75 -18.92
C LYS A 189 13.37 0.60 -17.42
N ILE A 190 12.39 1.31 -16.86
CA ILE A 190 11.89 1.12 -15.50
C ILE A 190 10.45 0.64 -15.59
N LEU A 191 10.16 -0.50 -14.95
CA LEU A 191 8.82 -1.06 -14.81
C LEU A 191 8.44 -1.11 -13.35
N MET A 192 7.53 -0.26 -12.92
CA MET A 192 6.92 -0.35 -11.58
C MET A 192 5.91 -1.51 -11.57
N VAL A 193 6.12 -2.48 -10.69
CA VAL A 193 5.19 -3.58 -10.43
C VAL A 193 4.50 -3.32 -9.10
N GLY A 194 3.17 -3.21 -9.09
CA GLY A 194 2.46 -2.85 -7.88
C GLY A 194 0.98 -3.23 -7.89
N ASP A 195 0.35 -3.19 -6.72
CA ASP A 195 -1.03 -3.66 -6.49
C ASP A 195 -1.99 -2.55 -6.03
N ALA A 196 -1.51 -1.31 -5.94
CA ALA A 196 -2.29 -0.17 -5.47
C ALA A 196 -2.31 1.00 -6.48
N PRO A 197 -3.39 1.81 -6.49
CA PRO A 197 -3.44 3.04 -7.30
C PRO A 197 -2.26 4.00 -7.06
N GLY A 198 -1.71 4.00 -5.84
CA GLY A 198 -0.51 4.76 -5.50
C GLY A 198 0.73 4.32 -6.28
N ASP A 199 0.83 3.05 -6.68
CA ASP A 199 1.92 2.52 -7.49
C ASP A 199 1.81 2.99 -8.94
N LEU A 200 0.60 2.89 -9.50
CA LEU A 200 0.30 3.43 -10.83
C LEU A 200 0.56 4.95 -10.89
N LYS A 201 0.13 5.67 -9.85
CA LYS A 201 0.37 7.13 -9.78
C LYS A 201 1.87 7.45 -9.70
N ALA A 202 2.63 6.74 -8.90
CA ALA A 202 4.08 6.96 -8.79
C ALA A 202 4.80 6.67 -10.10
N ALA A 203 4.40 5.62 -10.82
CA ALA A 203 4.91 5.32 -12.16
C ALA A 203 4.56 6.42 -13.16
N THR A 204 3.28 6.83 -13.21
CA THR A 204 2.77 7.86 -14.13
C THR A 204 3.45 9.22 -13.88
N ASP A 205 3.57 9.64 -12.63
CA ASP A 205 4.20 10.90 -12.25
C ASP A 205 5.68 10.99 -12.68
N ASN A 206 6.37 9.85 -12.79
CA ASN A 206 7.75 9.75 -13.26
C ASN A 206 7.86 9.41 -14.76
N GLY A 207 6.75 9.10 -15.42
CA GLY A 207 6.73 8.70 -16.82
C GLY A 207 7.40 7.34 -17.08
N VAL A 208 7.43 6.46 -16.08
CA VAL A 208 7.91 5.07 -16.20
C VAL A 208 6.77 4.10 -16.47
N LEU A 209 7.09 2.87 -16.83
CA LEU A 209 6.10 1.84 -17.14
C LEU A 209 5.49 1.26 -15.85
N PHE A 210 4.27 0.71 -15.97
CA PHE A 210 3.54 0.10 -14.86
C PHE A 210 2.98 -1.27 -15.23
N TYR A 211 3.17 -2.26 -14.35
CA TYR A 211 2.54 -3.56 -14.41
C TYR A 211 1.73 -3.81 -13.13
N PRO A 212 0.42 -4.06 -13.21
CA PRO A 212 -0.40 -4.32 -12.04
C PRO A 212 -0.31 -5.75 -11.56
N ILE A 213 -0.24 -5.93 -10.23
CA ILE A 213 -0.65 -7.16 -9.55
C ILE A 213 -2.10 -6.97 -9.16
N VAL A 214 -3.01 -7.63 -9.87
CA VAL A 214 -4.45 -7.43 -9.72
C VAL A 214 -4.93 -8.13 -8.46
N PHE A 215 -5.61 -7.40 -7.59
CA PHE A 215 -6.20 -7.93 -6.37
C PHE A 215 -7.15 -9.12 -6.65
N GLY A 216 -6.94 -10.22 -5.91
CA GLY A 216 -7.67 -11.48 -6.08
C GLY A 216 -7.23 -12.32 -7.28
N GLN A 217 -6.23 -11.86 -8.06
CA GLN A 217 -5.63 -12.53 -9.22
C GLN A 217 -4.10 -12.39 -9.17
N GLU A 218 -3.53 -12.45 -7.97
CA GLU A 218 -2.10 -12.21 -7.77
C GLU A 218 -1.24 -13.27 -8.46
N GLU A 219 -1.63 -14.54 -8.37
CA GLU A 219 -0.92 -15.65 -9.01
C GLU A 219 -0.94 -15.53 -10.54
N GLU A 220 -2.10 -15.23 -11.13
CA GLU A 220 -2.25 -14.98 -12.55
C GLU A 220 -1.47 -13.75 -13.02
N SER A 221 -1.42 -12.72 -12.18
CA SER A 221 -0.63 -11.51 -12.46
C SER A 221 0.86 -11.82 -12.51
N TRP A 222 1.39 -12.58 -11.54
CA TRP A 222 2.79 -13.00 -11.54
C TRP A 222 3.11 -13.91 -12.73
N ALA A 223 2.25 -14.88 -13.03
CA ALA A 223 2.40 -15.74 -14.20
C ALA A 223 2.36 -14.96 -15.53
N GLY A 224 1.49 -13.95 -15.62
CA GLY A 224 1.40 -13.06 -16.77
C GLY A 224 2.63 -12.16 -16.94
N LEU A 225 3.21 -11.69 -15.83
CA LEU A 225 4.47 -10.92 -15.85
C LEU A 225 5.60 -11.81 -16.37
N GLU A 226 5.77 -13.01 -15.82
CA GLU A 226 6.82 -13.94 -16.20
C GLU A 226 6.71 -14.41 -17.66
N SER A 227 5.52 -14.83 -18.09
CA SER A 227 5.31 -15.43 -19.42
C SER A 227 5.26 -14.42 -20.57
N THR A 228 4.87 -13.17 -20.31
CA THR A 228 4.61 -12.18 -21.37
C THR A 228 5.12 -10.79 -21.04
N GLY A 229 4.82 -10.29 -19.83
CA GLY A 229 5.12 -8.91 -19.47
C GLY A 229 6.60 -8.58 -19.49
N LEU A 230 7.42 -9.46 -18.93
CA LEU A 230 8.87 -9.33 -18.90
C LEU A 230 9.50 -9.33 -20.31
N ASP A 231 9.09 -10.24 -21.17
CA ASP A 231 9.62 -10.30 -22.54
C ASP A 231 9.24 -9.05 -23.33
N LYS A 232 8.01 -8.54 -23.18
CA LYS A 232 7.59 -7.27 -23.81
C LYS A 232 8.39 -6.09 -23.28
N PHE A 233 8.64 -6.02 -21.97
CA PHE A 233 9.44 -4.98 -21.35
C PHE A 233 10.89 -4.97 -21.86
N LEU A 234 11.51 -6.13 -21.93
CA LEU A 234 12.89 -6.27 -22.39
C LEU A 234 13.06 -5.94 -23.89
N ASN A 235 12.02 -6.17 -24.70
CA ASN A 235 12.03 -5.91 -26.14
C ASN A 235 11.44 -4.56 -26.55
N ASP A 236 11.15 -3.66 -25.61
CA ASP A 236 10.54 -2.34 -25.84
C ASP A 236 9.10 -2.39 -26.43
N ASP A 237 8.40 -3.52 -26.30
CA ASP A 237 7.03 -3.73 -26.81
C ASP A 237 5.96 -3.61 -25.69
N TYR A 238 6.36 -3.17 -24.49
CA TYR A 238 5.48 -3.10 -23.32
C TYR A 238 4.55 -1.89 -23.35
N ALA A 239 5.09 -0.72 -23.73
CA ALA A 239 4.35 0.56 -23.76
C ALA A 239 3.20 0.54 -24.77
N GLY A 240 2.20 1.39 -24.57
CA GLY A 240 1.02 1.50 -25.44
C GLY A 240 -0.02 0.41 -25.16
N GLN A 241 -0.55 -0.22 -26.17
CA GLN A 241 -1.74 -1.09 -26.08
C GLN A 241 -1.66 -2.18 -24.99
N TYR A 242 -0.49 -2.80 -24.81
CA TYR A 242 -0.35 -3.83 -23.79
C TYR A 242 -0.45 -3.26 -22.37
N GLN A 243 0.33 -2.21 -22.08
CA GLN A 243 0.26 -1.52 -20.79
C GLN A 243 -1.13 -0.94 -20.52
N GLU A 244 -1.73 -0.28 -21.50
CA GLU A 244 -3.07 0.30 -21.40
C GLU A 244 -4.12 -0.77 -21.06
N SER A 245 -4.02 -1.96 -21.69
CA SER A 245 -4.92 -3.07 -21.37
C SER A 245 -4.76 -3.58 -19.93
N LYS A 246 -3.52 -3.63 -19.43
CA LYS A 246 -3.22 -4.06 -18.07
C LYS A 246 -3.67 -3.04 -17.03
N ILE A 247 -3.46 -1.76 -17.27
CA ILE A 247 -3.96 -0.68 -16.41
C ILE A 247 -5.49 -0.71 -16.36
N LYS A 248 -6.14 -0.85 -17.53
CA LYS A 248 -7.61 -0.94 -17.57
C LYS A 248 -8.16 -2.14 -16.80
N GLU A 249 -7.55 -3.32 -16.92
CA GLU A 249 -7.91 -4.51 -16.16
C GLU A 249 -7.84 -4.25 -14.64
N PHE A 250 -6.78 -3.60 -14.21
CA PHE A 250 -6.57 -3.21 -12.82
C PHE A 250 -7.61 -2.21 -12.30
N GLU A 251 -7.83 -1.13 -13.04
CA GLU A 251 -8.81 -0.09 -12.68
C GLU A 251 -10.24 -0.65 -12.68
N ASP A 252 -10.61 -1.42 -13.69
CA ASP A 252 -11.93 -2.07 -13.78
C ASP A 252 -12.14 -3.06 -12.61
N ASN A 253 -11.09 -3.74 -12.14
CA ASN A 253 -11.18 -4.64 -11.00
C ASN A 253 -11.48 -3.89 -9.71
N LEU A 254 -10.78 -2.81 -9.42
CA LEU A 254 -10.99 -1.97 -8.24
C LEU A 254 -12.37 -1.28 -8.28
N ALA A 255 -12.77 -0.74 -9.43
CA ALA A 255 -14.03 -0.02 -9.60
C ALA A 255 -15.29 -0.89 -9.32
N LYS A 256 -15.19 -2.22 -9.37
CA LYS A 256 -16.29 -3.12 -8.98
C LYS A 256 -16.71 -2.96 -7.51
N HIS A 257 -15.82 -2.46 -6.68
CA HIS A 257 -15.99 -2.36 -5.23
C HIS A 257 -16.11 -0.91 -4.72
N ASP A 258 -16.22 0.07 -5.62
CA ASP A 258 -16.37 1.48 -5.23
C ASP A 258 -17.75 1.85 -4.68
N LYS A 259 -18.75 0.95 -4.80
CA LYS A 259 -20.15 1.18 -4.41
C LYS A 259 -20.49 0.44 -3.12
#